data_ccf2c4e62dfd9557540d59226691a93d
#
_entry.id   ccf2c4e62dfd9557540d59226691a93d
#
_cell.length_a   1.000
_cell.length_b   1.000
_cell.length_c   1.000
_cell.angle_alpha   90.00
_cell.angle_beta   90.00
_cell.angle_gamma   90.00
#
_symmetry.space_group_name_H-M   'P 1'
#
loop_
_entity.id
_entity.type
_entity.pdbx_description
1 polymer ?
#
loop_
_entity_poly.entity_id
_entity_poly.type
_entity_poly.pdbx_seq_one_letter_code
_entity_poly.pdbx_strand_id
1 'polypeptide(L)'
;ESVTKAICHCLDCQKRTASAFSVNVIAPREHFKVTQGKTKTWSYTSDSGKDYIVNFCGDCGSTLFGEPTRLPDVVSIKAGCLDNSGTNLGSMDAEVFVERRVDYLKPFEGMKQIVGMI
;
A
#
# COMPACT_ATOMS: atom_id res chain seq x y z
N GLU A 1 -16.14 -3.48 -4.14
CA GLU A 1 -16.01 -4.81 -4.66
C GLU A 1 -14.72 -5.03 -5.40
N SER A 2 -14.29 -4.13 -6.18
CA SER A 2 -13.07 -4.32 -6.96
C SER A 2 -11.84 -3.89 -6.19
N VAL A 3 -11.78 -4.23 -4.92
CA VAL A 3 -10.60 -3.89 -4.13
C VAL A 3 -9.79 -5.14 -3.84
N THR A 4 -8.48 -4.96 -3.79
CA THR A 4 -7.54 -6.01 -3.39
C THR A 4 -6.89 -5.58 -2.10
N LYS A 5 -6.92 -6.44 -1.10
CA LYS A 5 -6.31 -6.16 0.20
C LYS A 5 -5.01 -6.94 0.29
N ALA A 6 -3.90 -6.23 0.34
CA ALA A 6 -2.59 -6.84 0.25
C ALA A 6 -1.60 -6.28 1.25
N ILE A 7 -0.76 -7.18 1.74
CA ILE A 7 0.40 -6.83 2.55
C ILE A 7 1.61 -6.83 1.62
N CYS A 8 2.40 -5.77 1.65
CA CYS A 8 3.57 -5.66 0.79
C CYS A 8 4.85 -5.64 1.62
N HIS A 9 5.73 -6.58 1.33
CA HIS A 9 6.99 -6.75 2.06
C HIS A 9 8.18 -6.08 1.36
N CYS A 10 7.98 -5.35 0.28
CA CYS A 10 9.10 -4.79 -0.47
C CYS A 10 9.90 -3.80 0.39
N LEU A 11 11.15 -3.60 0.01
CA LEU A 11 12.05 -2.73 0.80
C LEU A 11 11.56 -1.29 0.84
N ASP A 12 10.93 -0.82 -0.25
CA ASP A 12 10.36 0.53 -0.27
C ASP A 12 9.23 0.67 0.74
N CYS A 13 8.35 -0.33 0.82
CA CYS A 13 7.27 -0.32 1.80
C CYS A 13 7.81 -0.36 3.22
N GLN A 14 8.85 -1.18 3.47
CA GLN A 14 9.48 -1.21 4.78
C GLN A 14 10.02 0.17 5.15
N LYS A 15 10.68 0.81 4.21
CA LYS A 15 11.28 2.12 4.46
C LYS A 15 10.21 3.19 4.65
N ARG A 16 9.20 3.21 3.79
CA ARG A 16 8.14 4.23 3.85
C ARG A 16 7.33 4.15 5.12
N THR A 17 7.07 2.94 5.60
CA THR A 17 6.28 2.74 6.81
C THR A 17 7.13 2.71 8.08
N ALA A 18 8.45 2.61 7.94
CA ALA A 18 9.36 2.36 9.06
C ALA A 18 8.90 1.14 9.85
N SER A 19 8.49 0.10 9.12
CA SER A 19 7.93 -1.11 9.71
C SER A 19 8.31 -2.30 8.85
N ALA A 20 7.78 -3.47 9.18
CA ALA A 20 8.10 -4.72 8.48
C ALA A 20 7.40 -4.83 7.13
N PHE A 21 6.27 -4.17 6.94
CA PHE A 21 5.49 -4.25 5.72
C PHE A 21 4.47 -3.10 5.67
N SER A 22 3.84 -2.93 4.51
CA SER A 22 2.71 -2.02 4.40
C SER A 22 1.42 -2.80 4.22
N VAL A 23 0.31 -2.22 4.66
CA VAL A 23 -1.02 -2.81 4.50
C VAL A 23 -1.80 -1.91 3.56
N ASN A 24 -2.31 -2.50 2.48
CA ASN A 24 -2.84 -1.73 1.36
C ASN A 24 -4.23 -2.20 0.96
N VAL A 25 -5.08 -1.22 0.65
CA VAL A 25 -6.35 -1.46 -0.03
C VAL A 25 -6.19 -0.87 -1.42
N ILE A 26 -6.06 -1.72 -2.41
CA ILE A 26 -5.86 -1.29 -3.79
C ILE A 26 -7.23 -1.18 -4.43
N ALA A 27 -7.60 0.03 -4.81
CA ALA A 27 -8.95 0.35 -5.27
C ALA A 27 -8.92 1.04 -6.63
N PRO A 28 -10.02 0.95 -7.39
CA PRO A 28 -10.10 1.70 -8.64
C PRO A 28 -10.00 3.21 -8.39
N ARG A 29 -9.19 3.88 -9.19
CA ARG A 29 -9.01 5.32 -9.05
C ARG A 29 -10.33 6.08 -9.20
N GLU A 30 -11.20 5.62 -10.06
CA GLU A 30 -12.48 6.29 -10.30
C GLU A 30 -13.38 6.34 -9.07
N HIS A 31 -13.12 5.47 -8.09
CA HIS A 31 -13.90 5.42 -6.85
C HIS A 31 -13.20 6.11 -5.70
N PHE A 32 -12.10 6.78 -5.96
CA PHE A 32 -11.28 7.41 -4.92
C PHE A 32 -11.25 8.92 -5.12
N LYS A 33 -11.35 9.67 -4.04
CA LYS A 33 -11.36 11.12 -4.09
C LYS A 33 -10.86 11.70 -2.79
N VAL A 34 -10.02 12.71 -2.90
CA VAL A 34 -9.60 13.51 -1.74
C VAL A 34 -10.67 14.56 -1.53
N THR A 35 -11.39 14.46 -0.41
CA THR A 35 -12.53 15.32 -0.16
C THR A 35 -12.19 16.59 0.63
N GLN A 36 -11.02 16.62 1.27
CA GLN A 36 -10.65 17.74 2.12
C GLN A 36 -9.14 17.89 2.14
N GLY A 37 -8.67 19.14 1.97
CA GLY A 37 -7.26 19.45 2.06
C GLY A 37 -6.46 18.99 0.85
N LYS A 38 -5.15 19.07 0.99
CA LYS A 38 -4.20 18.69 -0.05
C LYS A 38 -3.13 17.82 0.57
N THR A 39 -2.69 16.81 -0.19
CA THR A 39 -1.57 15.98 0.24
C THR A 39 -0.25 16.61 -0.24
N LYS A 40 0.84 16.24 0.41
CA LYS A 40 2.17 16.41 -0.14
C LYS A 40 2.56 15.13 -0.84
N THR A 41 3.42 15.24 -1.84
CA THR A 41 3.84 14.07 -2.61
C THR A 41 5.36 13.94 -2.64
N TRP A 42 5.78 12.69 -2.76
CA TRP A 42 7.16 12.35 -3.01
C TRP A 42 7.17 11.15 -3.94
N SER A 43 8.05 11.17 -4.93
CA SER A 43 8.07 10.11 -5.94
C SER A 43 9.40 9.38 -5.93
N TYR A 44 9.36 8.11 -6.25
CA TYR A 44 10.57 7.33 -6.46
C TYR A 44 10.33 6.36 -7.63
N THR A 45 11.43 5.89 -8.21
CA THR A 45 11.34 4.90 -9.29
C THR A 45 11.25 3.52 -8.66
N SER A 46 10.15 2.83 -8.92
CA SER A 46 9.91 1.50 -8.38
C SER A 46 10.65 0.44 -9.20
N ASP A 47 10.61 -0.82 -8.73
CA ASP A 47 11.24 -1.94 -9.42
C ASP A 47 10.69 -2.14 -10.84
N SER A 48 9.48 -1.66 -11.11
CA SER A 48 8.90 -1.76 -12.44
C SER A 48 9.56 -0.81 -13.44
N GLY A 49 10.42 0.09 -12.99
CA GLY A 49 11.01 1.14 -13.82
C GLY A 49 10.11 2.35 -13.97
N LYS A 50 8.94 2.33 -13.37
CA LYS A 50 8.00 3.44 -13.39
C LYS A 50 7.93 4.09 -12.02
N ASP A 51 7.54 5.36 -12.00
CA ASP A 51 7.47 6.10 -10.75
C ASP A 51 6.29 5.67 -9.90
N TYR A 52 6.50 5.74 -8.60
CA TYR A 52 5.46 5.54 -7.62
C TYR A 52 5.33 6.84 -6.84
N ILE A 53 4.13 7.38 -6.76
CA ILE A 53 3.89 8.66 -6.11
C ILE A 53 3.30 8.40 -4.73
N VAL A 54 4.02 8.83 -3.70
CA VAL A 54 3.56 8.70 -2.32
C VAL A 54 2.85 9.98 -1.93
N ASN A 55 1.61 9.85 -1.44
CA ASN A 55 0.82 10.97 -0.95
C ASN A 55 0.74 10.89 0.56
N PHE A 56 1.13 11.96 1.23
CA PHE A 56 1.18 11.96 2.70
C PHE A 56 0.67 13.31 3.23
N CYS A 57 0.33 13.31 4.52
CA CYS A 57 -0.12 14.52 5.18
C CYS A 57 1.08 15.44 5.44
N GLY A 58 1.00 16.68 4.96
CA GLY A 58 2.07 17.64 5.15
C GLY A 58 2.24 18.11 6.58
N ASP A 59 1.22 17.92 7.41
CA ASP A 59 1.26 18.38 8.80
C ASP A 59 1.82 17.33 9.75
N CYS A 60 1.38 16.07 9.61
CA CYS A 60 1.80 15.03 10.55
C CYS A 60 2.64 13.92 9.90
N GLY A 61 2.78 13.93 8.57
CA GLY A 61 3.62 12.96 7.88
C GLY A 61 2.98 11.61 7.64
N SER A 62 1.71 11.42 8.00
CA SER A 62 1.05 10.12 7.77
C SER A 62 0.97 9.82 6.29
N THR A 63 1.40 8.60 5.92
CA THR A 63 1.25 8.16 4.53
C THR A 63 -0.20 7.78 4.30
N LEU A 64 -0.80 8.34 3.26
CA LEU A 64 -2.22 8.20 3.02
C LEU A 64 -2.53 7.23 1.88
N PHE A 65 -1.95 7.49 0.71
CA PHE A 65 -2.17 6.58 -0.42
C PHE A 65 -1.02 6.72 -1.42
N GLY A 66 -0.89 5.72 -2.26
CA GLY A 66 0.11 5.70 -3.30
C GLY A 66 -0.52 5.62 -4.68
N GLU A 67 0.21 6.13 -5.66
CA GLU A 67 -0.23 6.14 -7.05
C GLU A 67 0.85 5.49 -7.90
N PRO A 68 0.71 4.17 -8.19
CA PRO A 68 1.67 3.52 -9.07
C PRO A 68 1.43 3.95 -10.51
N THR A 69 2.40 4.62 -11.12
CA THR A 69 2.19 5.13 -12.47
C THR A 69 2.13 4.02 -13.52
N ARG A 70 2.64 2.81 -13.20
CA ARG A 70 2.47 1.67 -14.10
C ARG A 70 1.04 1.16 -14.14
N LEU A 71 0.23 1.51 -13.14
CA LEU A 71 -1.18 1.13 -13.05
C LEU A 71 -2.00 2.39 -12.74
N PRO A 72 -2.15 3.27 -13.74
CA PRO A 72 -2.77 4.59 -13.47
C PRO A 72 -4.24 4.53 -13.07
N ASP A 73 -4.88 3.38 -13.26
CA ASP A 73 -6.30 3.25 -12.94
C ASP A 73 -6.56 2.81 -11.51
N VAL A 74 -5.53 2.65 -10.70
CA VAL A 74 -5.70 2.25 -9.29
C VAL A 74 -4.99 3.22 -8.35
N VAL A 75 -5.45 3.23 -7.10
CA VAL A 75 -4.73 3.86 -6.00
C VAL A 75 -4.52 2.81 -4.93
N SER A 76 -3.43 2.94 -4.19
CA SER A 76 -3.12 2.04 -3.09
C SER A 76 -3.32 2.81 -1.79
N ILE A 77 -4.45 2.59 -1.14
CA ILE A 77 -4.78 3.27 0.11
C ILE A 77 -4.05 2.55 1.25
N LYS A 78 -3.37 3.32 2.08
CA LYS A 78 -2.68 2.74 3.24
C LYS A 78 -3.72 2.51 4.33
N ALA A 79 -3.94 1.25 4.66
CA ALA A 79 -5.06 0.85 5.51
C ALA A 79 -5.00 1.46 6.90
N GLY A 80 -3.78 1.67 7.42
CA GLY A 80 -3.63 2.22 8.77
C GLY A 80 -4.14 3.64 8.93
N CYS A 81 -4.35 4.37 7.83
CA CYS A 81 -4.87 5.72 7.90
C CYS A 81 -6.39 5.81 7.85
N LEU A 82 -7.07 4.67 7.72
CA LEU A 82 -8.53 4.66 7.70
C LEU A 82 -9.08 4.92 9.09
N ASP A 83 -10.16 5.67 9.15
CA ASP A 83 -10.74 6.09 10.41
C ASP A 83 -11.65 5.02 11.02
N ASN A 84 -11.87 5.18 12.32
CA ASN A 84 -12.78 4.34 13.10
C ASN A 84 -12.35 2.88 13.00
N SER A 85 -13.23 1.98 12.63
CA SER A 85 -12.89 0.57 12.46
C SER A 85 -12.51 0.22 11.04
N GLY A 86 -12.26 1.22 10.18
CA GLY A 86 -11.88 0.98 8.79
C GLY A 86 -10.58 0.22 8.63
N THR A 87 -9.73 0.23 9.66
CA THR A 87 -8.47 -0.53 9.64
C THR A 87 -8.68 -2.04 9.79
N ASN A 88 -9.86 -2.47 10.20
CA ASN A 88 -10.20 -3.88 10.34
C ASN A 88 -10.73 -4.39 9.00
N LEU A 89 -9.86 -4.99 8.23
CA LEU A 89 -10.16 -5.34 6.83
C LEU A 89 -10.80 -6.71 6.65
N GLY A 90 -10.89 -7.49 7.72
CA GLY A 90 -11.36 -8.87 7.62
C GLY A 90 -10.31 -9.74 6.96
N SER A 91 -10.72 -10.63 6.06
CA SER A 91 -9.76 -11.47 5.36
C SER A 91 -8.96 -10.65 4.36
N MET A 92 -7.67 -10.96 4.26
CA MET A 92 -6.76 -10.31 3.32
C MET A 92 -6.56 -11.23 2.12
N ASP A 93 -6.27 -10.65 0.97
CA ASP A 93 -6.14 -11.44 -0.26
C ASP A 93 -4.75 -12.03 -0.45
N ALA A 94 -3.72 -11.21 -0.24
CA ALA A 94 -2.37 -11.65 -0.64
C ALA A 94 -1.28 -10.93 0.13
N GLU A 95 -0.13 -11.62 0.23
CA GLU A 95 1.13 -10.98 0.58
C GLU A 95 1.97 -10.94 -0.69
N VAL A 96 2.50 -9.76 -1.01
CA VAL A 96 3.34 -9.60 -2.20
C VAL A 96 4.76 -9.29 -1.78
N PHE A 97 5.71 -9.52 -2.70
CA PHE A 97 7.14 -9.38 -2.44
C PHE A 97 7.57 -10.23 -1.24
N VAL A 98 7.08 -11.48 -1.20
CA VAL A 98 7.37 -12.35 -0.04
C VAL A 98 8.85 -12.68 0.07
N GLU A 99 9.62 -12.55 -1.02
CA GLU A 99 11.06 -12.74 -0.99
C GLU A 99 11.77 -11.70 -0.12
N ARG A 100 11.07 -10.61 0.21
CA ARG A 100 11.62 -9.54 1.07
C ARG A 100 11.04 -9.57 2.47
N ARG A 101 10.22 -10.56 2.80
CA ARG A 101 9.65 -10.66 4.15
C ARG A 101 10.80 -10.72 5.16
N VAL A 102 10.67 -9.90 6.22
CA VAL A 102 11.67 -9.88 7.28
C VAL A 102 11.72 -11.26 7.96
N ASP A 103 12.88 -11.62 8.49
CA ASP A 103 13.14 -12.99 8.92
C ASP A 103 12.41 -13.39 10.20
N TYR A 104 11.85 -12.45 10.93
CA TYR A 104 11.11 -12.74 12.17
C TYR A 104 9.60 -12.89 11.94
N LEU A 105 9.13 -12.80 10.70
CA LEU A 105 7.72 -12.99 10.36
C LEU A 105 7.53 -14.27 9.59
N LYS A 106 6.43 -14.94 9.88
CA LYS A 106 6.00 -16.10 9.10
C LYS A 106 4.88 -15.70 8.15
N PRO A 107 4.66 -16.50 7.09
CA PRO A 107 3.51 -16.24 6.21
C PRO A 107 2.20 -16.21 6.98
N PHE A 108 1.33 -15.29 6.64
CA PHE A 108 0.00 -15.24 7.24
C PHE A 108 -0.85 -16.33 6.61
N GLU A 109 -1.57 -17.04 7.47
CA GLU A 109 -2.45 -18.13 7.04
C GLU A 109 -3.56 -17.62 6.13
N GLY A 110 -3.87 -18.39 5.09
CA GLY A 110 -4.99 -18.06 4.21
C GLY A 110 -4.73 -17.00 3.18
N MET A 111 -3.55 -16.41 3.16
CA MET A 111 -3.20 -15.38 2.19
C MET A 111 -2.33 -15.95 1.08
N LYS A 112 -2.63 -15.54 -0.15
CA LYS A 112 -1.81 -15.90 -1.30
C LYS A 112 -0.39 -15.35 -1.11
N GLN A 113 0.61 -16.17 -1.38
CA GLN A 113 2.01 -15.77 -1.23
C GLN A 113 2.59 -15.51 -2.61
N ILE A 114 2.94 -14.28 -2.91
CA ILE A 114 3.33 -13.87 -4.25
C ILE A 114 4.74 -13.31 -4.25
N VAL A 115 5.60 -13.89 -5.10
CA VAL A 115 6.94 -13.37 -5.33
C VAL A 115 6.79 -12.18 -6.27
N GLY A 116 7.39 -11.04 -5.88
CA GLY A 116 7.22 -9.82 -6.63
C GLY A 116 5.81 -9.28 -6.49
N MET A 117 5.33 -8.63 -7.53
CA MET A 117 4.02 -7.99 -7.52
C MET A 117 2.98 -8.82 -8.26
N ILE A 118 1.73 -8.54 -8.00
CA ILE A 118 0.60 -9.17 -8.69
C ILE A 118 0.59 -8.79 -10.16
#